data_a40b058432c505b5db82c49f05e03b92
#
_entry.id   a40b058432c505b5db82c49f05e03b92
#
_cell.length_a   1.000
_cell.length_b   1.000
_cell.length_c   1.000
_cell.angle_alpha   90.00
_cell.angle_beta   90.00
_cell.angle_gamma   90.00
#
_symmetry.space_group_name_H-M   'P 1'
#
loop_
_entity.id
_entity.type
_entity.pdbx_description
1 polymer ?
#
loop_
_entity_poly.entity_id
_entity_poly.type
_entity_poly.pdbx_seq_one_letter_code
_entity_poly.pdbx_strand_id
1 'polypeptide(L)'
;MRSRRRFLCRCAFFAVVSLAYAAVFVFLARSGLYRIENAHNDRLFSADDVYYVNNFFSTEMDTSLRIIKHPLLIVLGWLLTLTERGLLGAVSLQTHYMLIVGGQCLMTLGTIYVLDRILETQYRMETGCALLLCGIYAASFSVLFFCFVGESYALSALILALSFYFARHGNVPVTALLGALAAGTTVTNGVLWAAIVLLSGGSRKKRLLTLATGTALFFVLVAVFPVRTVFFGHLIGGGLNSARNYSDHFGVFQALRSVFFAFFGSTGFVLDTQMQSPFGDFVGDALSFVPSAPWAVTAAALGFFALLVWACVAHRRDRRLYAPLAVLALNLLLHGVLQYGLKEAFLYSLHHYPAQMLIAGLLLCGKKREKRIALPLLCAYGVCLLVMNVPGYVNLIRFLRG
;
A
#
# COMPACT_ATOMS: atom_id res chain seq x y z
N MET A 1 -29.56 -13.94 17.30
CA MET A 1 -28.64 -14.99 16.81
C MET A 1 -27.78 -14.55 15.61
N ARG A 2 -28.31 -13.99 14.52
CA ARG A 2 -27.53 -13.60 13.32
C ARG A 2 -26.43 -12.56 13.60
N SER A 3 -26.64 -11.55 14.45
CA SER A 3 -25.63 -10.54 14.80
C SER A 3 -24.44 -11.16 15.54
N ARG A 4 -24.68 -12.00 16.56
CA ARG A 4 -23.62 -12.70 17.32
C ARG A 4 -22.75 -13.59 16.41
N ARG A 5 -23.37 -14.34 15.49
CA ARG A 5 -22.63 -15.19 14.54
C ARG A 5 -21.73 -14.37 13.62
N ARG A 6 -22.21 -13.22 13.09
CA ARG A 6 -21.39 -12.32 12.25
C ARG A 6 -20.20 -11.76 13.01
N PHE A 7 -20.40 -11.35 14.25
CA PHE A 7 -19.34 -10.88 15.12
C PHE A 7 -18.29 -11.97 15.36
N LEU A 8 -18.69 -13.17 15.73
CA LEU A 8 -17.79 -14.30 15.97
C LEU A 8 -16.99 -14.67 14.70
N CYS A 9 -17.61 -14.68 13.51
CA CYS A 9 -16.89 -14.94 12.25
C CYS A 9 -15.80 -13.91 12.01
N ARG A 10 -16.04 -12.63 12.29
CA ARG A 10 -15.01 -11.57 12.17
C ARG A 10 -13.90 -11.76 13.19
N CYS A 11 -14.24 -11.97 14.44
CA CYS A 11 -13.22 -12.23 15.48
C CYS A 11 -12.33 -13.41 15.11
N ALA A 12 -12.91 -14.52 14.64
CA ALA A 12 -12.16 -15.68 14.21
C ALA A 12 -11.24 -15.35 12.99
N PHE A 13 -11.77 -14.64 11.99
CA PHE A 13 -10.98 -14.20 10.83
C PHE A 13 -9.78 -13.33 11.24
N PHE A 14 -10.03 -12.29 12.04
CA PHE A 14 -8.94 -11.41 12.47
C PHE A 14 -7.94 -12.12 13.38
N ALA A 15 -8.38 -13.04 14.23
CA ALA A 15 -7.49 -13.87 15.04
C ALA A 15 -6.59 -14.75 14.15
N VAL A 16 -7.14 -15.41 13.13
CA VAL A 16 -6.38 -16.24 12.19
C VAL A 16 -5.36 -15.41 11.41
N VAL A 17 -5.76 -14.26 10.86
CA VAL A 17 -4.84 -13.38 10.12
C VAL A 17 -3.75 -12.85 11.03
N SER A 18 -4.08 -12.39 12.24
CA SER A 18 -3.10 -11.89 13.21
C SER A 18 -2.11 -12.96 13.63
N LEU A 19 -2.57 -14.19 13.90
CA LEU A 19 -1.71 -15.32 14.24
C LEU A 19 -0.80 -15.71 13.07
N ALA A 20 -1.33 -15.72 11.84
CA ALA A 20 -0.51 -16.00 10.65
C ALA A 20 0.59 -14.93 10.47
N TYR A 21 0.24 -13.64 10.60
CA TYR A 21 1.23 -12.56 10.50
C TYR A 21 2.27 -12.61 11.64
N ALA A 22 1.84 -12.89 12.87
CA ALA A 22 2.76 -13.09 13.99
C ALA A 22 3.71 -14.26 13.77
N ALA A 23 3.22 -15.38 13.23
CA ALA A 23 4.04 -16.54 12.91
C ALA A 23 5.09 -16.22 11.83
N VAL A 24 4.68 -15.52 10.75
CA VAL A 24 5.61 -15.06 9.70
C VAL A 24 6.63 -14.07 10.26
N PHE A 25 6.20 -13.10 11.07
CA PHE A 25 7.10 -12.15 11.72
C PHE A 25 8.17 -12.84 12.57
N VAL A 26 7.76 -13.77 13.44
CA VAL A 26 8.69 -14.54 14.29
C VAL A 26 9.64 -15.38 13.44
N PHE A 27 9.14 -15.99 12.35
CA PHE A 27 9.98 -16.76 11.44
C PHE A 27 11.03 -15.85 10.77
N LEU A 28 10.66 -14.69 10.23
CA LEU A 28 11.57 -13.76 9.58
C LEU A 28 12.58 -13.16 10.58
N ALA A 29 12.14 -12.84 11.80
CA ALA A 29 13.03 -12.37 12.87
C ALA A 29 14.10 -13.42 13.23
N ARG A 30 13.70 -14.70 13.30
CA ARG A 30 14.64 -15.83 13.55
C ARG A 30 15.55 -16.12 12.37
N SER A 31 15.12 -15.84 11.13
CA SER A 31 15.96 -16.04 9.93
C SER A 31 17.07 -15.01 9.79
N GLY A 32 17.11 -13.98 10.65
CA GLY A 32 18.11 -12.91 10.61
C GLY A 32 17.78 -11.79 9.61
N LEU A 33 16.59 -11.75 9.01
CA LEU A 33 16.21 -10.71 8.05
C LEU A 33 16.38 -9.29 8.62
N TYR A 34 16.09 -9.11 9.91
CA TYR A 34 16.16 -7.80 10.57
C TYR A 34 17.54 -7.48 11.17
N ARG A 35 18.57 -8.29 10.87
CA ARG A 35 19.96 -7.94 11.17
C ARG A 35 20.43 -6.97 10.10
N ILE A 36 20.83 -5.77 10.53
CA ILE A 36 21.25 -4.71 9.57
C ILE A 36 22.50 -5.09 8.77
N GLU A 37 23.35 -5.95 9.32
CA GLU A 37 24.49 -6.55 8.61
C GLU A 37 24.06 -7.29 7.33
N ASN A 38 22.83 -7.82 7.30
CA ASN A 38 22.25 -8.54 6.17
C ASN A 38 21.25 -7.67 5.37
N ALA A 39 20.94 -6.48 5.84
CA ALA A 39 19.97 -5.58 5.23
C ALA A 39 20.72 -4.54 4.40
N HIS A 40 20.51 -4.55 3.11
CA HIS A 40 21.05 -3.56 2.18
C HIS A 40 19.89 -2.86 1.48
N ASN A 41 20.00 -1.53 1.33
CA ASN A 41 19.07 -0.79 0.50
C ASN A 41 18.97 -1.45 -0.88
N ASP A 42 17.78 -1.44 -1.45
CA ASP A 42 17.46 -1.98 -2.77
C ASP A 42 17.68 -3.49 -2.96
N ARG A 43 18.03 -4.24 -1.91
CA ARG A 43 18.27 -5.69 -1.99
C ARG A 43 17.02 -6.47 -2.41
N LEU A 44 15.85 -6.04 -1.95
CA LEU A 44 14.57 -6.68 -2.22
C LEU A 44 13.65 -5.74 -3.00
N PHE A 45 13.57 -5.95 -4.32
CA PHE A 45 12.60 -5.25 -5.18
C PHE A 45 12.67 -3.72 -5.07
N SER A 46 13.88 -3.17 -4.92
CA SER A 46 14.13 -1.73 -4.74
C SER A 46 13.48 -1.13 -3.48
N ALA A 47 13.23 -1.93 -2.44
CA ALA A 47 12.77 -1.41 -1.16
C ALA A 47 13.91 -0.74 -0.40
N ASP A 48 13.64 0.46 0.09
CA ASP A 48 14.60 1.31 0.82
C ASP A 48 14.59 1.06 2.34
N ASP A 49 14.29 -0.16 2.80
CA ASP A 49 13.99 -0.48 4.18
C ASP A 49 15.08 -0.06 5.17
N VAL A 50 16.35 -0.28 4.84
CA VAL A 50 17.48 0.16 5.68
C VAL A 50 17.59 1.68 5.75
N TYR A 51 17.33 2.36 4.63
CA TYR A 51 17.32 3.82 4.61
C TYR A 51 16.21 4.37 5.52
N TYR A 52 15.02 3.77 5.48
CA TYR A 52 13.92 4.17 6.36
C TYR A 52 14.26 3.96 7.83
N VAL A 53 14.79 2.77 8.19
CA VAL A 53 15.16 2.45 9.58
C VAL A 53 16.25 3.40 10.11
N ASN A 54 17.26 3.71 9.30
CA ASN A 54 18.39 4.53 9.75
C ASN A 54 18.11 6.05 9.73
N ASN A 55 17.29 6.52 8.80
CA ASN A 55 17.17 7.97 8.56
C ASN A 55 15.78 8.52 8.87
N PHE A 56 14.70 7.80 8.56
CA PHE A 56 13.34 8.27 8.86
C PHE A 56 12.90 7.90 10.29
N PHE A 57 13.28 6.73 10.77
CA PHE A 57 13.01 6.29 12.13
C PHE A 57 14.26 6.50 13.01
N SER A 58 14.68 7.74 13.14
CA SER A 58 15.90 8.14 13.86
C SER A 58 15.60 9.23 14.88
N THR A 59 16.50 9.42 15.85
CA THR A 59 16.44 10.55 16.77
C THR A 59 16.90 11.86 16.14
N GLU A 60 17.59 11.79 15.03
CA GLU A 60 18.03 12.93 14.24
C GLU A 60 17.13 13.01 13.01
N MET A 61 16.64 14.21 12.68
CA MET A 61 15.90 14.42 11.46
C MET A 61 16.87 14.57 10.29
N ASP A 62 16.90 13.56 9.41
CA ASP A 62 17.62 13.66 8.14
C ASP A 62 17.06 14.81 7.29
N THR A 63 17.96 15.60 6.72
CA THR A 63 17.62 16.72 5.82
C THR A 63 17.94 16.39 4.37
N SER A 64 18.00 15.11 4.00
CA SER A 64 18.26 14.66 2.64
C SER A 64 17.14 14.98 1.66
N LEU A 65 17.44 14.86 0.36
CA LEU A 65 16.49 15.11 -0.72
C LEU A 65 15.24 14.19 -0.71
N ARG A 66 15.28 13.04 -0.05
CA ARG A 66 14.12 12.13 0.07
C ARG A 66 12.96 12.72 0.87
N ILE A 67 13.23 13.70 1.75
CA ILE A 67 12.19 14.46 2.48
C ILE A 67 11.14 15.07 1.53
N ILE A 68 11.50 15.43 0.30
CA ILE A 68 10.54 16.02 -0.64
C ILE A 68 9.43 15.04 -0.99
N LYS A 69 9.76 13.76 -1.08
CA LYS A 69 8.79 12.71 -1.37
C LYS A 69 7.94 12.35 -0.15
N HIS A 70 8.53 12.47 1.07
CA HIS A 70 7.98 11.98 2.33
C HIS A 70 8.08 13.02 3.47
N PRO A 71 7.57 14.25 3.32
CA PRO A 71 7.92 15.39 4.18
C PRO A 71 7.52 15.25 5.65
N LEU A 72 6.48 14.52 5.98
CA LEU A 72 6.08 14.29 7.38
C LEU A 72 6.39 12.87 7.87
N LEU A 73 6.86 11.97 7.01
CA LEU A 73 7.20 10.62 7.44
C LEU A 73 8.36 10.62 8.43
N ILE A 74 9.38 11.46 8.17
CA ILE A 74 10.50 11.63 9.08
C ILE A 74 10.07 12.19 10.45
N VAL A 75 9.08 13.09 10.47
CA VAL A 75 8.54 13.62 11.73
C VAL A 75 7.84 12.52 12.52
N LEU A 76 7.03 11.70 11.82
CA LEU A 76 6.34 10.57 12.44
C LEU A 76 7.35 9.53 12.95
N GLY A 77 8.36 9.19 12.18
CA GLY A 77 9.41 8.27 12.55
C GLY A 77 10.23 8.78 13.74
N TRP A 78 10.60 10.06 13.75
CA TRP A 78 11.27 10.71 14.87
C TRP A 78 10.45 10.64 16.17
N LEU A 79 9.15 10.96 16.12
CA LEU A 79 8.25 10.86 17.27
C LEU A 79 8.14 9.42 17.78
N LEU A 80 8.04 8.43 16.88
CA LEU A 80 7.99 7.01 17.25
C LEU A 80 9.30 6.57 17.92
N THR A 81 10.45 6.98 17.37
CA THR A 81 11.77 6.65 17.93
C THR A 81 11.99 7.30 19.28
N LEU A 82 11.57 8.55 19.49
CA LEU A 82 11.61 9.20 20.80
C LEU A 82 10.72 8.47 21.82
N THR A 83 9.53 8.04 21.40
CA THR A 83 8.61 7.27 22.24
C THR A 83 9.22 5.92 22.62
N GLU A 84 9.82 5.23 21.66
CA GLU A 84 10.55 3.97 21.89
C GLU A 84 11.64 4.15 22.91
N ARG A 85 12.51 5.15 22.73
CA ARG A 85 13.60 5.43 23.68
C ARG A 85 13.11 5.83 25.06
N GLY A 86 12.01 6.59 25.13
CA GLY A 86 11.39 6.96 26.41
C GLY A 86 10.80 5.77 27.17
N LEU A 87 10.28 4.77 26.47
CA LEU A 87 9.66 3.59 27.08
C LEU A 87 10.64 2.44 27.35
N LEU A 88 11.57 2.21 26.43
CA LEU A 88 12.44 1.02 26.44
C LEU A 88 13.93 1.34 26.69
N GLY A 89 14.30 2.61 26.68
CA GLY A 89 15.71 3.02 26.70
C GLY A 89 16.40 2.82 25.34
N ALA A 90 17.73 2.70 25.36
CA ALA A 90 18.49 2.41 24.17
C ALA A 90 18.34 0.92 23.79
N VAL A 91 17.73 0.65 22.64
CA VAL A 91 17.59 -0.70 22.07
C VAL A 91 18.61 -0.94 20.96
N SER A 92 18.88 -2.20 20.65
CA SER A 92 19.72 -2.55 19.49
C SER A 92 19.01 -2.14 18.19
N LEU A 93 19.78 -1.86 17.14
CA LEU A 93 19.25 -1.49 15.83
C LEU A 93 18.35 -2.60 15.24
N GLN A 94 18.68 -3.87 15.52
CA GLN A 94 17.81 -4.99 15.17
C GLN A 94 16.46 -4.93 15.89
N THR A 95 16.45 -4.64 17.20
CA THR A 95 15.20 -4.49 17.96
C THR A 95 14.37 -3.32 17.45
N HIS A 96 15.04 -2.19 17.17
CA HIS A 96 14.41 -1.03 16.58
C HIS A 96 13.72 -1.37 15.24
N TYR A 97 14.43 -2.05 14.31
CA TYR A 97 13.84 -2.51 13.05
C TYR A 97 12.63 -3.43 13.30
N MET A 98 12.74 -4.38 14.22
CA MET A 98 11.62 -5.27 14.56
C MET A 98 10.41 -4.51 15.10
N LEU A 99 10.60 -3.43 15.87
CA LEU A 99 9.50 -2.58 16.36
C LEU A 99 8.82 -1.81 15.22
N ILE A 100 9.60 -1.29 14.26
CA ILE A 100 9.05 -0.65 13.04
C ILE A 100 8.18 -1.64 12.27
N VAL A 101 8.69 -2.84 12.00
CA VAL A 101 7.95 -3.89 11.28
C VAL A 101 6.72 -4.35 12.06
N GLY A 102 6.82 -4.47 13.40
CA GLY A 102 5.67 -4.73 14.26
C GLY A 102 4.58 -3.68 14.10
N GLY A 103 4.97 -2.40 14.05
CA GLY A 103 4.07 -1.29 13.74
C GLY A 103 3.42 -1.41 12.35
N GLN A 104 4.16 -1.83 11.34
CA GLN A 104 3.62 -2.05 9.99
C GLN A 104 2.64 -3.21 9.93
N CYS A 105 2.88 -4.29 10.67
CA CYS A 105 1.91 -5.37 10.81
C CYS A 105 0.58 -4.85 11.40
N LEU A 106 0.64 -4.00 12.43
CA LEU A 106 -0.55 -3.38 13.01
C LEU A 106 -1.26 -2.46 12.02
N MET A 107 -0.52 -1.66 11.23
CA MET A 107 -1.08 -0.80 10.19
C MET A 107 -1.76 -1.62 9.09
N THR A 108 -1.16 -2.74 8.69
CA THR A 108 -1.73 -3.66 7.70
C THR A 108 -3.02 -4.31 8.22
N LEU A 109 -3.03 -4.80 9.47
CA LEU A 109 -4.24 -5.31 10.12
C LEU A 109 -5.31 -4.21 10.25
N GLY A 110 -4.91 -2.99 10.56
CA GLY A 110 -5.77 -1.80 10.57
C GLY A 110 -6.40 -1.55 9.19
N THR A 111 -5.63 -1.66 8.11
CA THR A 111 -6.13 -1.51 6.73
C THR A 111 -7.17 -2.58 6.41
N ILE A 112 -6.90 -3.85 6.76
CA ILE A 112 -7.85 -4.97 6.56
C ILE A 112 -9.14 -4.72 7.36
N TYR A 113 -9.02 -4.25 8.60
CA TYR A 113 -10.18 -3.91 9.43
C TYR A 113 -11.00 -2.77 8.82
N VAL A 114 -10.37 -1.69 8.38
CA VAL A 114 -11.05 -0.56 7.75
C VAL A 114 -11.72 -0.98 6.45
N LEU A 115 -11.07 -1.84 5.66
CA LEU A 115 -11.64 -2.41 4.44
C LEU A 115 -12.91 -3.23 4.74
N ASP A 116 -12.89 -4.13 5.75
CA ASP A 116 -14.08 -4.86 6.20
C ASP A 116 -15.21 -3.90 6.62
N ARG A 117 -14.86 -2.82 7.38
CA ARG A 117 -15.84 -1.81 7.78
C ARG A 117 -16.46 -1.05 6.61
N ILE A 118 -15.68 -0.70 5.58
CA ILE A 118 -16.19 -0.08 4.35
C ILE A 118 -17.14 -1.04 3.64
N LEU A 119 -16.72 -2.29 3.43
CA LEU A 119 -17.52 -3.31 2.75
C LEU A 119 -18.82 -3.60 3.47
N GLU A 120 -18.80 -3.65 4.80
CA GLU A 120 -20.01 -3.83 5.62
C GLU A 120 -20.93 -2.62 5.58
N THR A 121 -20.41 -1.43 5.89
CA THR A 121 -21.26 -0.26 6.18
C THR A 121 -21.65 0.51 4.93
N GLN A 122 -20.72 0.69 3.99
CA GLN A 122 -20.93 1.49 2.78
C GLN A 122 -21.43 0.64 1.61
N TYR A 123 -20.96 -0.60 1.51
CA TYR A 123 -21.38 -1.55 0.45
C TYR A 123 -22.53 -2.44 0.91
N ARG A 124 -22.84 -2.48 2.22
CA ARG A 124 -23.86 -3.34 2.81
C ARG A 124 -23.67 -4.81 2.43
N MET A 125 -22.43 -5.23 2.38
CA MET A 125 -22.04 -6.56 1.94
C MET A 125 -22.31 -7.61 3.02
N GLU A 126 -22.62 -8.83 2.58
CA GLU A 126 -22.69 -9.99 3.48
C GLU A 126 -21.32 -10.29 4.09
N THR A 127 -21.28 -10.66 5.36
CA THR A 127 -20.03 -10.86 6.11
C THR A 127 -19.07 -11.83 5.41
N GLY A 128 -19.55 -12.96 4.87
CA GLY A 128 -18.69 -13.91 4.16
C GLY A 128 -18.02 -13.34 2.92
N CYS A 129 -18.73 -12.50 2.14
CA CYS A 129 -18.18 -11.84 0.96
C CYS A 129 -17.18 -10.75 1.35
N ALA A 130 -17.45 -9.99 2.41
CA ALA A 130 -16.51 -8.97 2.91
C ALA A 130 -15.22 -9.64 3.41
N LEU A 131 -15.32 -10.70 4.21
CA LEU A 131 -14.16 -11.43 4.71
C LEU A 131 -13.38 -12.14 3.61
N LEU A 132 -14.03 -12.60 2.51
CA LEU A 132 -13.33 -13.13 1.34
C LEU A 132 -12.43 -12.07 0.72
N LEU A 133 -12.94 -10.86 0.46
CA LEU A 133 -12.14 -9.77 -0.12
C LEU A 133 -11.01 -9.33 0.83
N CYS A 134 -11.29 -9.26 2.13
CA CYS A 134 -10.27 -8.99 3.15
C CYS A 134 -9.21 -10.10 3.19
N GLY A 135 -9.60 -11.36 3.02
CA GLY A 135 -8.69 -12.51 2.93
C GLY A 135 -7.83 -12.49 1.68
N ILE A 136 -8.41 -12.16 0.52
CA ILE A 136 -7.67 -11.95 -0.73
C ILE A 136 -6.63 -10.83 -0.55
N TYR A 137 -7.04 -9.69 0.03
CA TYR A 137 -6.13 -8.59 0.33
C TYR A 137 -5.00 -9.05 1.27
N ALA A 138 -5.33 -9.68 2.39
CA ALA A 138 -4.38 -10.12 3.39
C ALA A 138 -3.37 -11.17 2.88
N ALA A 139 -3.79 -12.06 1.96
CA ALA A 139 -2.96 -13.12 1.40
C ALA A 139 -2.13 -12.68 0.18
N SER A 140 -2.34 -11.47 -0.32
CA SER A 140 -1.66 -10.98 -1.51
C SER A 140 -0.20 -10.66 -1.24
N PHE A 141 0.65 -10.90 -2.25
CA PHE A 141 2.10 -10.76 -2.10
C PHE A 141 2.52 -9.35 -1.65
N SER A 142 2.01 -8.30 -2.29
CA SER A 142 2.40 -6.93 -1.93
C SER A 142 2.02 -6.56 -0.50
N VAL A 143 0.87 -7.04 -0.02
CA VAL A 143 0.42 -6.78 1.36
C VAL A 143 1.32 -7.48 2.37
N LEU A 144 1.65 -8.76 2.11
CA LEU A 144 2.58 -9.52 2.96
C LEU A 144 3.98 -8.93 2.90
N PHE A 145 4.48 -8.56 1.72
CA PHE A 145 5.80 -7.97 1.58
C PHE A 145 5.93 -6.68 2.41
N PHE A 146 5.06 -5.70 2.20
CA PHE A 146 5.11 -4.43 2.93
C PHE A 146 4.62 -4.51 4.39
N CYS A 147 4.05 -5.63 4.80
CA CYS A 147 3.81 -5.92 6.22
C CYS A 147 5.13 -6.20 6.96
N PHE A 148 6.13 -6.78 6.27
CA PHE A 148 7.37 -7.28 6.88
C PHE A 148 8.65 -6.56 6.43
N VAL A 149 8.54 -5.56 5.56
CA VAL A 149 9.66 -4.73 5.09
C VAL A 149 9.46 -3.29 5.51
N GLY A 150 10.47 -2.68 6.12
CA GLY A 150 10.42 -1.37 6.77
C GLY A 150 10.26 -0.20 5.79
N GLU A 151 9.01 0.04 5.31
CA GLU A 151 8.70 1.04 4.28
C GLU A 151 7.46 1.90 4.64
N SER A 152 7.20 2.96 3.87
CA SER A 152 6.06 3.88 4.10
C SER A 152 4.71 3.34 3.61
N TYR A 153 4.70 2.22 2.86
CA TYR A 153 3.53 1.79 2.09
C TYR A 153 2.39 1.23 2.95
N ALA A 154 2.69 0.52 4.04
CA ALA A 154 1.65 0.05 4.97
C ALA A 154 0.91 1.21 5.65
N LEU A 155 1.63 2.27 6.04
CA LEU A 155 1.04 3.50 6.58
C LEU A 155 0.20 4.22 5.53
N SER A 156 0.71 4.34 4.31
CA SER A 156 0.00 4.94 3.16
C SER A 156 -1.33 4.22 2.88
N ALA A 157 -1.31 2.88 2.85
CA ALA A 157 -2.52 2.08 2.64
C ALA A 157 -3.57 2.32 3.74
N LEU A 158 -3.15 2.37 5.00
CA LEU A 158 -4.05 2.64 6.13
C LEU A 158 -4.67 4.04 6.03
N ILE A 159 -3.86 5.08 5.74
CA ILE A 159 -4.35 6.46 5.60
C ILE A 159 -5.35 6.56 4.44
N LEU A 160 -5.07 5.94 3.30
CA LEU A 160 -5.99 5.95 2.15
C LEU A 160 -7.28 5.16 2.44
N ALA A 161 -7.19 4.00 3.11
CA ALA A 161 -8.38 3.24 3.53
C ALA A 161 -9.26 4.03 4.51
N LEU A 162 -8.64 4.65 5.52
CA LEU A 162 -9.35 5.56 6.44
C LEU A 162 -9.96 6.76 5.71
N SER A 163 -9.29 7.27 4.68
CA SER A 163 -9.81 8.36 3.85
C SER A 163 -11.09 7.95 3.09
N PHE A 164 -11.13 6.75 2.50
CA PHE A 164 -12.36 6.19 1.92
C PHE A 164 -13.49 6.08 2.95
N TYR A 165 -13.16 5.63 4.17
CA TYR A 165 -14.14 5.47 5.23
C TYR A 165 -14.72 6.80 5.70
N PHE A 166 -13.87 7.75 6.11
CA PHE A 166 -14.30 9.00 6.74
C PHE A 166 -14.81 10.05 5.75
N ALA A 167 -14.28 10.12 4.52
CA ALA A 167 -14.79 11.03 3.49
C ALA A 167 -16.26 10.72 3.16
N ARG A 168 -16.64 9.46 3.10
CA ARG A 168 -18.04 9.06 2.87
C ARG A 168 -18.97 9.42 4.02
N HIS A 169 -18.48 9.40 5.26
CA HIS A 169 -19.24 9.82 6.44
C HIS A 169 -19.30 11.35 6.63
N GLY A 170 -18.57 12.12 5.81
CA GLY A 170 -18.56 13.58 5.86
C GLY A 170 -17.92 14.16 7.13
N ASN A 171 -16.99 13.42 7.75
CA ASN A 171 -16.24 13.87 8.93
C ASN A 171 -15.09 14.78 8.47
N VAL A 172 -15.34 16.08 8.41
CA VAL A 172 -14.38 17.08 7.90
C VAL A 172 -13.04 17.07 8.67
N PRO A 173 -13.01 17.19 10.03
CA PRO A 173 -11.75 17.26 10.77
C PRO A 173 -10.85 16.04 10.56
N VAL A 174 -11.41 14.85 10.73
CA VAL A 174 -10.64 13.59 10.58
C VAL A 174 -10.17 13.42 9.13
N THR A 175 -11.04 13.70 8.15
CA THR A 175 -10.68 13.55 6.73
C THR A 175 -9.62 14.57 6.32
N ALA A 176 -9.64 15.80 6.86
CA ALA A 176 -8.61 16.81 6.61
C ALA A 176 -7.26 16.42 7.23
N LEU A 177 -7.26 15.90 8.47
CA LEU A 177 -6.04 15.36 9.09
C LEU A 177 -5.45 14.22 8.26
N LEU A 178 -6.29 13.28 7.81
CA LEU A 178 -5.84 12.20 6.92
C LEU A 178 -5.23 12.72 5.62
N GLY A 179 -5.73 13.84 5.10
CA GLY A 179 -5.15 14.50 3.92
C GLY A 179 -3.77 15.06 4.15
N ALA A 180 -3.55 15.72 5.28
CA ALA A 180 -2.24 16.21 5.67
C ALA A 180 -1.25 15.05 5.87
N LEU A 181 -1.68 13.98 6.52
CA LEU A 181 -0.87 12.76 6.71
C LEU A 181 -0.61 12.03 5.39
N ALA A 182 -1.60 11.95 4.49
CA ALA A 182 -1.42 11.34 3.16
C ALA A 182 -0.35 12.07 2.35
N ALA A 183 -0.47 13.40 2.23
CA ALA A 183 0.54 14.22 1.54
C ALA A 183 1.90 14.19 2.26
N GLY A 184 1.88 14.09 3.58
CA GLY A 184 3.08 14.04 4.41
C GLY A 184 3.84 12.70 4.36
N THR A 185 3.12 11.59 4.22
CA THR A 185 3.74 10.25 4.03
C THR A 185 4.30 10.09 2.63
N THR A 186 3.56 10.53 1.62
CA THR A 186 4.00 10.55 0.22
C THR A 186 3.19 11.62 -0.51
N VAL A 187 3.85 12.60 -1.11
CA VAL A 187 3.18 13.76 -1.72
C VAL A 187 2.09 13.34 -2.72
N THR A 188 2.33 12.30 -3.51
CA THR A 188 1.34 11.76 -4.46
C THR A 188 0.09 11.23 -3.78
N ASN A 189 0.16 10.72 -2.54
CA ASN A 189 -1.01 10.29 -1.78
C ASN A 189 -1.94 11.45 -1.41
N GLY A 190 -1.42 12.69 -1.33
CA GLY A 190 -2.26 13.89 -1.20
C GLY A 190 -3.20 14.08 -2.39
N VAL A 191 -2.74 13.77 -3.61
CA VAL A 191 -3.57 13.80 -4.82
C VAL A 191 -4.64 12.69 -4.78
N LEU A 192 -4.26 11.48 -4.36
CA LEU A 192 -5.21 10.36 -4.21
C LEU A 192 -6.27 10.68 -3.15
N TRP A 193 -5.87 11.25 -2.00
CA TRP A 193 -6.79 11.71 -0.97
C TRP A 193 -7.76 12.77 -1.50
N ALA A 194 -7.26 13.75 -2.26
CA ALA A 194 -8.10 14.79 -2.84
C ALA A 194 -9.16 14.20 -3.79
N ALA A 195 -8.78 13.23 -4.62
CA ALA A 195 -9.71 12.50 -5.48
C ALA A 195 -10.77 11.74 -4.68
N ILE A 196 -10.37 11.07 -3.58
CA ILE A 196 -11.29 10.40 -2.66
C ILE A 196 -12.30 11.40 -2.10
N VAL A 197 -11.85 12.53 -1.57
CA VAL A 197 -12.73 13.56 -0.99
C VAL A 197 -13.70 14.13 -2.03
N LEU A 198 -13.21 14.44 -3.24
CA LEU A 198 -14.04 15.02 -4.30
C LEU A 198 -15.14 14.06 -4.78
N LEU A 199 -14.87 12.76 -4.78
CA LEU A 199 -15.74 11.75 -5.40
C LEU A 199 -16.54 10.89 -4.39
N SER A 200 -16.24 10.99 -3.09
CA SER A 200 -16.93 10.18 -2.07
C SER A 200 -18.39 10.61 -1.78
N GLY A 201 -18.86 11.68 -2.35
CA GLY A 201 -20.22 12.19 -2.12
C GLY A 201 -20.26 13.27 -1.02
N GLY A 202 -21.49 13.61 -0.57
CA GLY A 202 -21.70 14.69 0.39
C GLY A 202 -21.83 16.08 -0.25
N SER A 203 -21.99 17.15 0.57
CA SER A 203 -22.18 18.49 0.06
C SER A 203 -20.88 19.06 -0.49
N ARG A 204 -20.98 19.84 -1.57
CA ARG A 204 -19.84 20.53 -2.21
C ARG A 204 -19.06 21.40 -1.19
N LYS A 205 -19.79 22.10 -0.33
CA LYS A 205 -19.19 22.95 0.72
C LYS A 205 -18.30 22.16 1.67
N LYS A 206 -18.78 21.00 2.17
CA LYS A 206 -17.99 20.14 3.07
C LYS A 206 -16.73 19.59 2.37
N ARG A 207 -16.85 19.17 1.11
CA ARG A 207 -15.68 18.68 0.34
C ARG A 207 -14.62 19.76 0.15
N LEU A 208 -15.03 20.97 -0.27
CA LEU A 208 -14.10 22.08 -0.44
C LEU A 208 -13.46 22.50 0.89
N LEU A 209 -14.24 22.55 1.98
CA LEU A 209 -13.72 22.81 3.31
C LEU A 209 -12.70 21.75 3.74
N THR A 210 -12.99 20.45 3.50
CA THR A 210 -12.06 19.36 3.81
C THR A 210 -10.75 19.52 3.04
N LEU A 211 -10.82 19.80 1.73
CA LEU A 211 -9.63 20.01 0.90
C LEU A 211 -8.81 21.21 1.38
N ALA A 212 -9.45 22.34 1.59
CA ALA A 212 -8.77 23.55 2.05
C ALA A 212 -8.10 23.34 3.42
N THR A 213 -8.83 22.75 4.38
CA THR A 213 -8.32 22.49 5.73
C THR A 213 -7.18 21.46 5.70
N GLY A 214 -7.32 20.37 4.95
CA GLY A 214 -6.27 19.34 4.86
C GLY A 214 -4.98 19.85 4.20
N THR A 215 -5.12 20.63 3.13
CA THR A 215 -3.98 21.29 2.46
C THR A 215 -3.32 22.32 3.38
N ALA A 216 -4.10 23.18 4.03
CA ALA A 216 -3.56 24.16 4.98
C ALA A 216 -2.83 23.46 6.15
N LEU A 217 -3.43 22.42 6.73
CA LEU A 217 -2.81 21.64 7.80
C LEU A 217 -1.51 20.99 7.36
N PHE A 218 -1.43 20.43 6.15
CA PHE A 218 -0.20 19.89 5.59
C PHE A 218 0.92 20.93 5.56
N PHE A 219 0.66 22.14 4.99
CA PHE A 219 1.66 23.17 4.92
C PHE A 219 2.04 23.74 6.30
N VAL A 220 1.10 23.84 7.24
CA VAL A 220 1.38 24.23 8.62
C VAL A 220 2.31 23.22 9.29
N LEU A 221 2.02 21.92 9.16
CA LEU A 221 2.86 20.87 9.74
C LEU A 221 4.26 20.88 9.12
N VAL A 222 4.39 21.00 7.81
CA VAL A 222 5.71 21.11 7.17
C VAL A 222 6.46 22.36 7.61
N ALA A 223 5.77 23.50 7.77
CA ALA A 223 6.41 24.77 8.17
C ALA A 223 6.89 24.79 9.63
N VAL A 224 6.25 24.03 10.53
CA VAL A 224 6.62 23.97 11.95
C VAL A 224 7.89 23.15 12.17
N PHE A 225 8.12 22.09 11.38
CA PHE A 225 9.26 21.18 11.55
C PHE A 225 10.49 21.61 10.74
N PRO A 226 11.70 21.16 11.12
CA PRO A 226 12.96 21.46 10.42
C PRO A 226 12.96 21.09 8.93
N VAL A 227 12.13 20.16 8.52
CA VAL A 227 11.95 19.72 7.12
C VAL A 227 11.56 20.87 6.16
N ARG A 228 11.07 22.00 6.70
CA ARG A 228 10.62 23.17 5.93
C ARG A 228 11.67 23.71 4.95
N THR A 229 12.91 23.81 5.37
CA THR A 229 14.00 24.41 4.56
C THR A 229 14.25 23.59 3.30
N VAL A 230 14.32 22.27 3.43
CA VAL A 230 14.53 21.34 2.31
C VAL A 230 13.29 21.27 1.43
N PHE A 231 12.10 21.12 2.04
CA PHE A 231 10.85 20.99 1.31
C PHE A 231 10.55 22.23 0.46
N PHE A 232 10.53 23.42 1.06
CA PHE A 232 10.25 24.65 0.34
C PHE A 232 11.39 25.07 -0.61
N GLY A 233 12.64 24.85 -0.23
CA GLY A 233 13.80 25.09 -1.10
C GLY A 233 13.70 24.32 -2.41
N HIS A 234 13.27 23.06 -2.35
CA HIS A 234 13.10 22.23 -3.55
C HIS A 234 11.82 22.52 -4.32
N LEU A 235 10.72 22.85 -3.64
CA LEU A 235 9.47 23.23 -4.31
C LEU A 235 9.70 24.44 -5.24
N ILE A 236 10.55 25.38 -4.80
CA ILE A 236 10.89 26.61 -5.55
C ILE A 236 12.04 26.38 -6.54
N GLY A 237 13.02 25.52 -6.18
CA GLY A 237 14.30 25.40 -6.87
C GLY A 237 14.48 24.30 -7.90
N GLY A 238 13.47 23.42 -8.15
CA GLY A 238 13.68 22.38 -9.17
C GLY A 238 13.02 21.02 -8.95
N GLY A 239 11.99 20.91 -8.12
CA GLY A 239 11.30 19.65 -7.85
C GLY A 239 10.77 18.90 -9.09
N LEU A 240 10.45 19.63 -10.17
CA LEU A 240 10.03 19.06 -11.45
C LEU A 240 11.19 18.35 -12.20
N ASN A 241 12.41 18.83 -12.08
CA ASN A 241 13.57 18.18 -12.70
C ASN A 241 13.91 16.87 -12.00
N SER A 242 13.78 16.81 -10.69
CA SER A 242 13.95 15.57 -9.92
C SER A 242 12.91 14.52 -10.33
N ALA A 243 11.64 14.90 -10.51
CA ALA A 243 10.59 13.97 -10.94
C ALA A 243 10.86 13.41 -12.34
N ARG A 244 11.40 14.22 -13.26
CA ARG A 244 11.76 13.78 -14.62
C ARG A 244 12.84 12.69 -14.62
N ASN A 245 13.79 12.76 -13.71
CA ASN A 245 14.88 11.78 -13.62
C ASN A 245 14.40 10.40 -13.13
N TYR A 246 13.20 10.30 -12.54
CA TYR A 246 12.57 9.05 -12.11
C TYR A 246 11.61 8.44 -13.14
N SER A 247 11.45 9.09 -14.31
CA SER A 247 10.59 8.56 -15.37
C SER A 247 11.39 7.59 -16.25
N ASP A 248 10.84 6.38 -16.39
CA ASP A 248 11.35 5.38 -17.33
C ASP A 248 10.95 5.76 -18.77
N HIS A 249 11.67 5.24 -19.75
CA HIS A 249 11.42 5.51 -21.18
C HIS A 249 11.23 4.19 -21.94
N PHE A 250 10.22 3.42 -21.53
CA PHE A 250 9.86 2.18 -22.21
C PHE A 250 9.05 2.44 -23.47
N GLY A 251 9.27 1.62 -24.51
CA GLY A 251 8.38 1.55 -25.65
C GLY A 251 6.97 1.09 -25.21
N VAL A 252 5.95 1.42 -26.01
CA VAL A 252 4.53 1.23 -25.68
C VAL A 252 4.20 -0.20 -25.20
N PHE A 253 4.65 -1.22 -25.93
CA PHE A 253 4.38 -2.63 -25.57
C PHE A 253 5.04 -3.04 -24.26
N GLN A 254 6.28 -2.60 -24.03
CA GLN A 254 7.00 -2.86 -22.79
C GLN A 254 6.34 -2.13 -21.61
N ALA A 255 5.93 -0.88 -21.80
CA ALA A 255 5.21 -0.11 -20.79
C ALA A 255 3.88 -0.79 -20.42
N LEU A 256 3.06 -1.18 -21.41
CA LEU A 256 1.79 -1.88 -21.18
C LEU A 256 1.99 -3.20 -20.43
N ARG A 257 3.00 -3.98 -20.81
CA ARG A 257 3.35 -5.23 -20.14
C ARG A 257 3.78 -4.95 -18.68
N SER A 258 4.66 -3.98 -18.47
CA SER A 258 5.14 -3.62 -17.13
C SER A 258 3.99 -3.12 -16.25
N VAL A 259 3.11 -2.26 -16.76
CA VAL A 259 1.90 -1.79 -16.07
C VAL A 259 0.99 -2.95 -15.69
N PHE A 260 0.72 -3.86 -16.63
CA PHE A 260 -0.15 -5.01 -16.34
C PHE A 260 0.41 -5.86 -15.20
N PHE A 261 1.69 -6.22 -15.27
CA PHE A 261 2.31 -7.03 -14.22
C PHE A 261 2.47 -6.26 -12.90
N ALA A 262 2.76 -4.96 -12.92
CA ALA A 262 2.86 -4.16 -11.70
C ALA A 262 1.50 -4.01 -10.99
N PHE A 263 0.42 -3.77 -11.73
CA PHE A 263 -0.89 -3.44 -11.13
C PHE A 263 -1.76 -4.66 -10.85
N PHE A 264 -1.62 -5.74 -11.60
CA PHE A 264 -2.50 -6.91 -11.50
C PHE A 264 -1.74 -8.20 -11.24
N GLY A 265 -0.46 -8.26 -11.58
CA GLY A 265 0.42 -9.40 -11.30
C GLY A 265 1.04 -9.29 -9.91
N SER A 266 2.03 -8.41 -9.72
CA SER A 266 2.83 -8.32 -8.48
C SER A 266 2.03 -7.83 -7.26
N THR A 267 0.88 -7.20 -7.47
CA THR A 267 -0.02 -6.88 -6.37
C THR A 267 -0.48 -8.14 -5.63
N GLY A 268 -0.83 -9.19 -6.38
CA GLY A 268 -1.31 -10.46 -5.83
C GLY A 268 -0.23 -11.52 -5.71
N PHE A 269 0.65 -11.63 -6.70
CA PHE A 269 1.56 -12.75 -6.88
C PHE A 269 3.02 -12.36 -6.84
N VAL A 270 3.87 -13.31 -6.43
CA VAL A 270 5.32 -13.24 -6.68
C VAL A 270 5.54 -13.47 -8.17
N LEU A 271 6.08 -12.47 -8.85
CA LEU A 271 6.45 -12.55 -10.28
C LEU A 271 7.79 -13.28 -10.46
N ASP A 272 8.16 -13.50 -11.71
CA ASP A 272 9.51 -13.95 -12.04
C ASP A 272 10.52 -12.92 -11.52
N THR A 273 11.62 -13.43 -10.99
CA THR A 273 12.67 -12.62 -10.37
C THR A 273 13.99 -12.82 -11.10
N GLN A 274 14.79 -11.77 -11.12
CA GLN A 274 16.15 -11.82 -11.63
C GLN A 274 17.13 -11.18 -10.63
N MET A 275 18.35 -11.71 -10.61
CA MET A 275 19.45 -11.07 -9.91
C MET A 275 19.89 -9.87 -10.75
N GLN A 276 20.00 -8.72 -10.12
CA GLN A 276 20.59 -7.52 -10.73
C GLN A 276 21.89 -7.20 -10.01
N SER A 277 22.89 -6.79 -10.79
CA SER A 277 24.05 -6.13 -10.20
C SER A 277 23.59 -4.86 -9.50
N PRO A 278 24.13 -4.54 -8.33
CA PRO A 278 23.72 -3.37 -7.58
C PRO A 278 23.86 -2.11 -8.41
N PHE A 279 22.93 -1.17 -8.22
CA PHE A 279 22.99 0.17 -8.79
C PHE A 279 24.09 0.97 -8.07
N GLY A 280 25.09 1.47 -8.81
CA GLY A 280 26.12 2.36 -8.28
C GLY A 280 27.04 1.70 -7.25
N ASP A 281 27.28 2.37 -6.13
CA ASP A 281 28.26 1.97 -5.09
C ASP A 281 27.75 0.86 -4.14
N PHE A 282 26.58 0.26 -4.37
CA PHE A 282 26.04 -0.80 -3.54
C PHE A 282 26.71 -2.14 -3.83
N VAL A 283 27.27 -2.73 -2.78
CA VAL A 283 27.92 -4.05 -2.83
C VAL A 283 26.90 -5.13 -2.45
N GLY A 284 26.56 -6.00 -3.38
CA GLY A 284 25.72 -7.17 -3.12
C GLY A 284 24.70 -7.47 -4.22
N ASP A 285 24.15 -8.66 -4.18
CA ASP A 285 23.11 -9.09 -5.11
C ASP A 285 21.76 -8.52 -4.72
N ALA A 286 21.05 -7.91 -5.68
CA ALA A 286 19.70 -7.41 -5.52
C ALA A 286 18.72 -8.27 -6.31
N LEU A 287 17.54 -8.51 -5.73
CA LEU A 287 16.44 -9.23 -6.36
C LEU A 287 15.45 -8.23 -6.93
N SER A 288 15.17 -8.30 -8.22
CA SER A 288 14.18 -7.47 -8.89
C SER A 288 13.14 -8.29 -9.63
N PHE A 289 11.95 -7.70 -9.86
CA PHE A 289 10.93 -8.32 -10.69
C PHE A 289 11.24 -8.18 -12.17
N VAL A 290 10.95 -9.25 -12.91
CA VAL A 290 10.78 -9.19 -14.36
C VAL A 290 9.27 -9.05 -14.62
N PRO A 291 8.84 -8.22 -15.62
CA PRO A 291 7.42 -8.12 -15.95
C PRO A 291 6.95 -9.39 -16.70
N SER A 292 7.09 -10.54 -16.06
CA SER A 292 6.66 -11.87 -16.51
C SER A 292 6.27 -12.73 -15.31
N ALA A 293 5.51 -13.78 -15.59
CA ALA A 293 5.11 -14.76 -14.61
C ALA A 293 4.74 -16.08 -15.31
N PRO A 294 4.71 -17.21 -14.59
CA PRO A 294 4.16 -18.47 -15.10
C PRO A 294 2.74 -18.24 -15.68
N TRP A 295 2.40 -19.01 -16.71
CA TRP A 295 1.13 -18.84 -17.43
C TRP A 295 -0.10 -18.84 -16.51
N ALA A 296 -0.10 -19.67 -15.46
CA ALA A 296 -1.21 -19.78 -14.52
C ALA A 296 -1.36 -18.52 -13.64
N VAL A 297 -0.25 -17.89 -13.23
CA VAL A 297 -0.24 -16.58 -12.55
C VAL A 297 -0.75 -15.49 -13.49
N THR A 298 -0.27 -15.50 -14.74
CA THR A 298 -0.72 -14.55 -15.77
C THR A 298 -2.24 -14.70 -16.02
N ALA A 299 -2.74 -15.93 -16.13
CA ALA A 299 -4.17 -16.20 -16.31
C ALA A 299 -5.00 -15.73 -15.09
N ALA A 300 -4.53 -15.96 -13.86
CA ALA A 300 -5.20 -15.49 -12.65
C ALA A 300 -5.23 -13.95 -12.58
N ALA A 301 -4.12 -13.28 -12.91
CA ALA A 301 -4.04 -11.82 -12.98
C ALA A 301 -4.96 -11.23 -14.06
N LEU A 302 -5.02 -11.84 -15.25
CA LEU A 302 -5.95 -11.47 -16.33
C LEU A 302 -7.40 -11.67 -15.90
N GLY A 303 -7.71 -12.78 -15.21
CA GLY A 303 -9.05 -13.05 -14.67
C GLY A 303 -9.47 -12.00 -13.66
N PHE A 304 -8.56 -11.60 -12.75
CA PHE A 304 -8.84 -10.53 -11.79
C PHE A 304 -9.01 -9.17 -12.48
N PHE A 305 -8.14 -8.83 -13.44
CA PHE A 305 -8.30 -7.62 -14.27
C PHE A 305 -9.66 -7.59 -14.98
N ALA A 306 -10.06 -8.70 -15.59
CA ALA A 306 -11.36 -8.82 -16.27
C ALA A 306 -12.54 -8.61 -15.30
N LEU A 307 -12.45 -9.12 -14.05
CA LEU A 307 -13.43 -8.86 -13.00
C LEU A 307 -13.52 -7.37 -12.64
N LEU A 308 -12.39 -6.67 -12.55
CA LEU A 308 -12.39 -5.22 -12.29
C LEU A 308 -13.01 -4.44 -13.43
N VAL A 309 -12.67 -4.77 -14.68
CA VAL A 309 -13.28 -4.16 -15.89
C VAL A 309 -14.78 -4.41 -15.89
N TRP A 310 -15.22 -5.65 -15.64
CA TRP A 310 -16.64 -5.98 -15.53
C TRP A 310 -17.34 -5.17 -14.45
N ALA A 311 -16.75 -5.05 -13.26
CA ALA A 311 -17.28 -4.22 -12.17
C ALA A 311 -17.45 -2.76 -12.62
N CYS A 312 -16.45 -2.18 -13.26
CA CYS A 312 -16.50 -0.81 -13.75
C CYS A 312 -17.63 -0.60 -14.79
N VAL A 313 -17.78 -1.52 -15.74
CA VAL A 313 -18.82 -1.43 -16.78
C VAL A 313 -20.22 -1.63 -16.20
N ALA A 314 -20.40 -2.68 -15.36
CA ALA A 314 -21.69 -3.03 -14.77
C ALA A 314 -22.19 -1.97 -13.79
N HIS A 315 -21.28 -1.35 -13.04
CA HIS A 315 -21.57 -0.37 -11.98
C HIS A 315 -21.17 1.07 -12.34
N ARG A 316 -21.02 1.40 -13.64
CA ARG A 316 -20.59 2.73 -14.13
C ARG A 316 -21.39 3.92 -13.60
N ARG A 317 -22.63 3.70 -13.15
CA ARG A 317 -23.52 4.72 -12.56
C ARG A 317 -23.54 4.69 -11.03
N ASP A 318 -22.84 3.75 -10.40
CA ASP A 318 -22.79 3.64 -8.95
C ASP A 318 -21.74 4.62 -8.39
N ARG A 319 -22.19 5.51 -7.52
CA ARG A 319 -21.30 6.50 -6.89
C ARG A 319 -20.19 5.88 -6.04
N ARG A 320 -20.34 4.63 -5.62
CA ARG A 320 -19.30 3.90 -4.86
C ARG A 320 -18.09 3.55 -5.73
N LEU A 321 -18.26 3.50 -7.05
CA LEU A 321 -17.19 3.23 -8.01
C LEU A 321 -16.23 4.41 -8.17
N TYR A 322 -16.72 5.64 -8.13
CA TYR A 322 -15.96 6.79 -8.64
C TYR A 322 -14.68 7.08 -7.89
N ALA A 323 -14.70 7.06 -6.55
CA ALA A 323 -13.49 7.32 -5.78
C ALA A 323 -12.45 6.19 -5.91
N PRO A 324 -12.78 4.90 -5.77
CA PRO A 324 -11.83 3.81 -6.03
C PRO A 324 -11.28 3.81 -7.46
N LEU A 325 -12.14 4.06 -8.46
CA LEU A 325 -11.71 4.13 -9.86
C LEU A 325 -10.75 5.29 -10.12
N ALA A 326 -10.98 6.46 -9.50
CA ALA A 326 -10.08 7.60 -9.63
C ALA A 326 -8.72 7.32 -8.99
N VAL A 327 -8.67 6.66 -7.83
CA VAL A 327 -7.40 6.25 -7.22
C VAL A 327 -6.64 5.31 -8.13
N LEU A 328 -7.29 4.30 -8.70
CA LEU A 328 -6.67 3.39 -9.66
C LEU A 328 -6.21 4.12 -10.93
N ALA A 329 -7.06 4.98 -11.50
CA ALA A 329 -6.75 5.74 -12.71
C ALA A 329 -5.58 6.72 -12.53
N LEU A 330 -5.50 7.41 -11.39
CA LEU A 330 -4.39 8.32 -11.08
C LEU A 330 -3.06 7.56 -10.92
N ASN A 331 -3.06 6.38 -10.29
CA ASN A 331 -1.87 5.55 -10.23
C ASN A 331 -1.48 5.03 -11.63
N LEU A 332 -2.47 4.61 -12.46
CA LEU A 332 -2.21 4.22 -13.85
C LEU A 332 -1.68 5.39 -14.70
N LEU A 333 -2.18 6.60 -14.49
CA LEU A 333 -1.64 7.80 -15.14
C LEU A 333 -0.19 8.04 -14.73
N LEU A 334 0.09 8.03 -13.44
CA LEU A 334 1.43 8.32 -12.89
C LEU A 334 2.47 7.29 -13.34
N HIS A 335 2.18 6.01 -13.12
CA HIS A 335 3.16 4.94 -13.37
C HIS A 335 3.04 4.38 -14.79
N GLY A 336 1.86 4.37 -15.40
CA GLY A 336 1.64 3.81 -16.73
C GLY A 336 1.91 4.83 -17.86
N VAL A 337 1.28 6.01 -17.79
CA VAL A 337 1.41 7.02 -18.86
C VAL A 337 2.66 7.86 -18.68
N LEU A 338 2.89 8.39 -17.49
CA LEU A 338 4.08 9.19 -17.17
C LEU A 338 5.31 8.31 -16.90
N GLN A 339 5.15 7.01 -16.79
CA GLN A 339 6.18 6.01 -16.50
C GLN A 339 7.06 6.34 -15.29
N TYR A 340 6.50 7.07 -14.32
CA TYR A 340 7.21 7.45 -13.11
C TYR A 340 7.48 6.23 -12.24
N GLY A 341 8.75 5.82 -12.13
CA GLY A 341 9.16 4.63 -11.38
C GLY A 341 8.47 3.35 -11.86
N LEU A 342 8.23 3.18 -13.16
CA LEU A 342 7.51 2.02 -13.69
C LEU A 342 8.27 0.71 -13.47
N LYS A 343 9.61 0.73 -13.48
CA LYS A 343 10.44 -0.44 -13.13
C LYS A 343 10.18 -0.93 -11.71
N GLU A 344 9.89 0.01 -10.83
CA GLU A 344 9.67 -0.20 -9.40
C GLU A 344 8.18 -0.09 -9.03
N ALA A 345 7.28 -0.14 -10.01
CA ALA A 345 5.85 0.11 -9.78
C ALA A 345 5.19 -0.89 -8.81
N PHE A 346 5.82 -2.03 -8.52
CA PHE A 346 5.47 -2.91 -7.42
C PHE A 346 5.43 -2.17 -6.07
N LEU A 347 6.38 -1.27 -5.81
CA LEU A 347 6.46 -0.51 -4.56
C LEU A 347 5.18 0.28 -4.28
N TYR A 348 4.51 0.77 -5.33
CA TYR A 348 3.30 1.59 -5.21
C TYR A 348 1.99 0.79 -5.16
N SER A 349 2.07 -0.55 -5.15
CA SER A 349 0.90 -1.43 -5.20
C SER A 349 -0.10 -1.16 -4.07
N LEU A 350 0.35 -0.89 -2.85
CA LEU A 350 -0.53 -0.60 -1.71
C LEU A 350 -1.28 0.73 -1.82
N HIS A 351 -0.87 1.65 -2.69
CA HIS A 351 -1.61 2.90 -2.94
C HIS A 351 -2.93 2.67 -3.68
N HIS A 352 -3.04 1.61 -4.47
CA HIS A 352 -4.23 1.34 -5.29
C HIS A 352 -4.92 0.01 -4.98
N TYR A 353 -4.28 -0.92 -4.28
CA TYR A 353 -4.85 -2.24 -4.06
C TYR A 353 -6.12 -2.24 -3.19
N PRO A 354 -6.25 -1.44 -2.11
CA PRO A 354 -7.53 -1.29 -1.42
C PRO A 354 -8.66 -0.83 -2.36
N ALA A 355 -8.36 0.08 -3.30
CA ALA A 355 -9.32 0.54 -4.30
C ALA A 355 -9.76 -0.58 -5.26
N GLN A 356 -8.84 -1.47 -5.69
CA GLN A 356 -9.18 -2.65 -6.48
C GLN A 356 -10.15 -3.58 -5.72
N MET A 357 -9.92 -3.81 -4.42
CA MET A 357 -10.83 -4.61 -3.59
C MET A 357 -12.22 -3.97 -3.50
N LEU A 358 -12.30 -2.64 -3.37
CA LEU A 358 -13.56 -1.91 -3.34
C LEU A 358 -14.29 -2.00 -4.70
N ILE A 359 -13.58 -1.92 -5.82
CA ILE A 359 -14.17 -2.11 -7.16
C ILE A 359 -14.69 -3.53 -7.33
N ALA A 360 -13.90 -4.56 -7.00
CA ALA A 360 -14.33 -5.96 -7.05
C ALA A 360 -15.55 -6.22 -6.16
N GLY A 361 -15.61 -5.54 -5.01
CA GLY A 361 -16.72 -5.61 -4.06
C GLY A 361 -18.07 -5.21 -4.65
N LEU A 362 -18.12 -4.36 -5.68
CA LEU A 362 -19.37 -3.98 -6.35
C LEU A 362 -20.08 -5.18 -6.97
N LEU A 363 -19.34 -6.15 -7.52
CA LEU A 363 -19.93 -7.36 -8.09
C LEU A 363 -20.58 -8.26 -7.03
N LEU A 364 -20.07 -8.25 -5.79
CA LEU A 364 -20.59 -9.07 -4.69
C LEU A 364 -21.79 -8.44 -3.98
N CYS A 365 -21.96 -7.13 -4.08
CA CYS A 365 -23.12 -6.41 -3.54
C CYS A 365 -24.13 -5.97 -4.62
N GLY A 366 -23.86 -6.27 -5.88
CA GLY A 366 -24.69 -5.99 -7.04
C GLY A 366 -25.87 -6.96 -7.21
N LYS A 367 -26.22 -7.19 -8.47
CA LYS A 367 -27.32 -8.13 -8.81
C LYS A 367 -26.98 -9.56 -8.40
N LYS A 368 -28.00 -10.35 -8.04
CA LYS A 368 -27.83 -11.77 -7.69
C LYS A 368 -27.06 -12.59 -8.74
N ARG A 369 -27.26 -12.27 -10.04
CA ARG A 369 -26.55 -12.92 -11.15
C ARG A 369 -25.05 -12.58 -11.11
N GLU A 370 -24.69 -11.31 -10.89
CA GLU A 370 -23.31 -10.86 -10.81
C GLU A 370 -22.56 -11.55 -9.66
N LYS A 371 -23.18 -11.56 -8.47
CA LYS A 371 -22.65 -12.26 -7.30
C LYS A 371 -22.45 -13.76 -7.55
N ARG A 372 -23.42 -14.44 -8.22
CA ARG A 372 -23.32 -15.88 -8.53
C ARG A 372 -22.12 -16.23 -9.38
N ILE A 373 -21.69 -15.33 -10.28
CA ILE A 373 -20.52 -15.52 -11.15
C ILE A 373 -19.25 -15.04 -10.47
N ALA A 374 -19.26 -13.85 -9.89
CA ALA A 374 -18.06 -13.23 -9.34
C ALA A 374 -17.54 -13.95 -8.07
N LEU A 375 -18.44 -14.46 -7.22
CA LEU A 375 -18.05 -15.11 -5.97
C LEU A 375 -17.14 -16.33 -6.19
N PRO A 376 -17.50 -17.34 -7.02
CA PRO A 376 -16.61 -18.48 -7.26
C PRO A 376 -15.31 -18.08 -7.96
N LEU A 377 -15.31 -17.07 -8.85
CA LEU A 377 -14.10 -16.57 -9.49
C LEU A 377 -13.15 -15.91 -8.48
N LEU A 378 -13.69 -15.12 -7.54
CA LEU A 378 -12.89 -14.53 -6.47
C LEU A 378 -12.41 -15.58 -5.47
N CYS A 379 -13.19 -16.62 -5.18
CA CYS A 379 -12.72 -17.75 -4.38
C CYS A 379 -11.57 -18.49 -5.08
N ALA A 380 -11.71 -18.76 -6.38
CA ALA A 380 -10.64 -19.38 -7.16
C ALA A 380 -9.37 -18.51 -7.20
N TYR A 381 -9.53 -17.20 -7.40
CA TYR A 381 -8.40 -16.26 -7.33
C TYR A 381 -7.72 -16.29 -5.96
N GLY A 382 -8.48 -16.30 -4.86
CA GLY A 382 -7.92 -16.43 -3.50
C GLY A 382 -7.16 -17.74 -3.27
N VAL A 383 -7.66 -18.86 -3.82
CA VAL A 383 -6.94 -20.14 -3.78
C VAL A 383 -5.67 -20.07 -4.62
N CYS A 384 -5.72 -19.48 -5.81
CA CYS A 384 -4.53 -19.26 -6.64
C CYS A 384 -3.48 -18.44 -5.90
N LEU A 385 -3.85 -17.37 -5.19
CA LEU A 385 -2.90 -16.58 -4.38
C LEU A 385 -2.18 -17.46 -3.35
N LEU A 386 -2.92 -18.28 -2.60
CA LEU A 386 -2.35 -19.11 -1.56
C LEU A 386 -1.41 -20.20 -2.12
N VAL A 387 -1.77 -20.81 -3.25
CA VAL A 387 -1.01 -21.93 -3.82
C VAL A 387 0.19 -21.45 -4.64
N MET A 388 -0.04 -20.44 -5.51
CA MET A 388 0.98 -20.04 -6.49
C MET A 388 2.06 -19.14 -5.92
N ASN A 389 1.83 -18.49 -4.79
CA ASN A 389 2.85 -17.69 -4.11
C ASN A 389 3.85 -18.55 -3.33
N VAL A 390 3.52 -19.81 -3.00
CA VAL A 390 4.42 -20.69 -2.21
C VAL A 390 5.82 -20.85 -2.82
N PRO A 391 5.97 -21.19 -4.11
CA PRO A 391 7.30 -21.29 -4.72
C PRO A 391 8.08 -19.98 -4.66
N GLY A 392 7.42 -18.85 -4.91
CA GLY A 392 8.02 -17.53 -4.84
C GLY A 392 8.54 -17.20 -3.44
N TYR A 393 7.73 -17.47 -2.41
CA TYR A 393 8.16 -17.28 -1.01
C TYR A 393 9.34 -18.20 -0.63
N VAL A 394 9.33 -19.45 -1.09
CA VAL A 394 10.46 -20.37 -0.85
C VAL A 394 11.74 -19.83 -1.48
N ASN A 395 11.67 -19.32 -2.71
CA ASN A 395 12.82 -18.73 -3.39
C ASN A 395 13.31 -17.45 -2.69
N LEU A 396 12.39 -16.59 -2.27
CA LEU A 396 12.70 -15.38 -1.51
C LEU A 396 13.40 -15.71 -0.18
N ILE A 397 12.89 -16.71 0.55
CA ILE A 397 13.51 -17.17 1.81
C ILE A 397 14.89 -17.73 1.58
N ARG A 398 15.09 -18.53 0.50
CA ARG A 398 16.42 -19.04 0.14
C ARG A 398 17.40 -17.91 -0.17
N PHE A 399 16.96 -16.91 -0.93
CA PHE A 399 17.77 -15.73 -1.23
C PHE A 399 18.17 -14.94 0.03
N LEU A 400 17.26 -14.82 1.00
CA LEU A 400 17.54 -14.12 2.26
C LEU A 400 18.50 -14.87 3.19
N ARG A 401 18.64 -16.19 3.01
CA ARG A 401 19.54 -17.02 3.83
C ARG A 401 20.94 -17.15 3.25
N GLY A 402 21.16 -16.70 2.02
CA GLY A 402 22.43 -16.61 1.36
C GLY A 402 22.96 -17.59 0.63
#